data_57bdca031267efd6f18e4fbf1db513fc
#
_entry.id   57bdca031267efd6f18e4fbf1db513fc
#
_cell.length_a   1.000
_cell.length_b   1.000
_cell.length_c   1.000
_cell.angle_alpha   90.00
_cell.angle_beta   90.00
_cell.angle_gamma   90.00
#
_symmetry.space_group_name_H-M   'P 1'
#
loop_
_entity.id
_entity.type
_entity.pdbx_description
1 polymer ?
#
loop_
_entity_poly.entity_id
_entity_poly.type
_entity_poly.pdbx_seq_one_letter_code
_entity_poly.pdbx_strand_id
1 'polypeptide(L)'
;MFRVLSLVLVVASFTTATASERDCNELGLKQAFSPMWVQEVKACFLYTETDTQQMNQLSREPDGISVYSLSGSKKFTLVYDFPYAGTRAEIDDAFFISVDEYDEMLFVIHRVETPSSWDAVSDLYDVGVMKIKGGVLVKDQALSRFFDLGGDLVDPQGKLSFIYPYKDKRSVENAVRSPLFRTVSSSSLIRGTINEKTFLYGGDAEPAVQDPSKKYLIKGDQVSVEDSVAGWCKVSYATNAKTISMWVQCKSIVFTSN
;
A
#
# COMPACT_ATOMS: atom_id res chain seq x y z
N MET A 1 29.83 2.40 -80.62
CA MET A 1 29.36 3.48 -79.77
C MET A 1 28.65 2.85 -78.59
N PHE A 2 29.36 2.64 -77.45
CA PHE A 2 28.73 2.10 -76.18
C PHE A 2 28.48 3.27 -75.23
N ARG A 3 27.20 3.47 -74.85
CA ARG A 3 26.83 4.45 -73.82
C ARG A 3 26.79 3.71 -72.45
N VAL A 4 27.72 4.13 -71.58
CA VAL A 4 27.71 3.70 -70.16
C VAL A 4 26.72 4.56 -69.44
N LEU A 5 25.70 3.91 -68.87
CA LEU A 5 24.68 4.54 -67.99
C LEU A 5 25.18 4.45 -66.58
N SER A 6 25.60 5.56 -65.97
CA SER A 6 26.01 5.64 -64.57
C SER A 6 24.77 5.75 -63.70
N LEU A 7 24.52 4.74 -62.90
CA LEU A 7 23.46 4.70 -61.87
C LEU A 7 23.98 5.36 -60.60
N VAL A 8 23.47 6.55 -60.26
CA VAL A 8 23.78 7.21 -58.98
C VAL A 8 22.85 6.68 -57.91
N LEU A 9 23.40 5.93 -56.97
CA LEU A 9 22.68 5.42 -55.78
C LEU A 9 22.67 6.52 -54.73
N VAL A 10 21.49 7.15 -54.49
CA VAL A 10 21.29 8.09 -53.39
C VAL A 10 20.98 7.28 -52.15
N VAL A 11 21.94 7.17 -51.25
CA VAL A 11 21.74 6.57 -49.91
C VAL A 11 21.10 7.62 -49.03
N ALA A 12 19.78 7.52 -48.78
CA ALA A 12 19.07 8.33 -47.80
C ALA A 12 19.43 7.81 -46.39
N SER A 13 20.28 8.54 -45.68
CA SER A 13 20.57 8.29 -44.27
C SER A 13 19.36 8.71 -43.44
N PHE A 14 18.56 7.75 -42.99
CA PHE A 14 17.53 7.98 -41.95
C PHE A 14 18.24 8.15 -40.62
N THR A 15 18.43 9.39 -40.17
CA THR A 15 18.74 9.70 -38.78
C THR A 15 17.47 9.43 -37.97
N THR A 16 17.39 8.29 -37.29
CA THR A 16 16.39 8.06 -36.24
C THR A 16 16.70 9.03 -35.12
N ALA A 17 15.94 10.11 -35.02
CA ALA A 17 15.94 10.96 -33.86
C ALA A 17 15.41 10.09 -32.72
N THR A 18 16.30 9.60 -31.85
CA THR A 18 15.93 9.02 -30.57
C THR A 18 15.31 10.16 -29.75
N ALA A 19 13.97 10.18 -29.68
CA ALA A 19 13.28 11.07 -28.73
C ALA A 19 13.89 10.78 -27.35
N SER A 20 14.50 11.81 -26.73
CA SER A 20 14.99 11.71 -25.35
C SER A 20 13.85 11.22 -24.50
N GLU A 21 13.98 10.02 -23.97
CA GLU A 21 13.00 9.45 -23.06
C GLU A 21 13.04 10.29 -21.79
N ARG A 22 11.92 10.92 -21.43
CA ARG A 22 11.85 11.68 -20.18
C ARG A 22 12.09 10.74 -19.01
N ASP A 23 12.84 11.22 -18.03
CA ASP A 23 13.19 10.47 -16.84
C ASP A 23 12.62 11.14 -15.59
N CYS A 24 12.45 10.35 -14.52
CA CYS A 24 11.97 10.81 -13.22
C CYS A 24 12.81 11.98 -12.67
N ASN A 25 14.08 12.06 -13.05
CA ASN A 25 15.01 13.13 -12.67
C ASN A 25 14.63 14.53 -13.22
N GLU A 26 13.77 14.62 -14.24
CA GLU A 26 13.35 15.91 -14.80
C GLU A 26 12.53 16.78 -13.83
N LEU A 27 11.97 16.18 -12.77
CA LEU A 27 11.31 16.94 -11.70
C LEU A 27 12.31 17.64 -10.76
N GLY A 28 13.61 17.36 -10.86
CA GLY A 28 14.63 17.96 -10.00
C GLY A 28 14.60 17.46 -8.56
N LEU A 29 13.77 16.44 -8.26
CA LEU A 29 13.63 15.84 -6.93
C LEU A 29 14.55 14.63 -6.76
N LYS A 30 15.00 14.38 -5.54
CA LYS A 30 15.83 13.21 -5.22
C LYS A 30 14.98 11.93 -5.34
N GLN A 31 15.53 10.92 -5.99
CA GLN A 31 14.88 9.62 -6.13
C GLN A 31 14.92 8.85 -4.81
N ALA A 32 13.76 8.36 -4.36
CA ALA A 32 13.60 7.56 -3.15
C ALA A 32 13.72 6.06 -3.41
N PHE A 33 13.29 5.61 -4.60
CA PHE A 33 13.36 4.21 -5.05
C PHE A 33 13.51 4.15 -6.57
N SER A 34 13.99 3.02 -7.09
CA SER A 34 14.16 2.83 -8.54
C SER A 34 12.81 2.96 -9.25
N PRO A 35 12.73 3.72 -10.36
CA PRO A 35 11.51 3.81 -11.15
C PRO A 35 11.05 2.44 -11.65
N MET A 36 9.74 2.25 -11.75
CA MET A 36 9.15 1.02 -12.24
C MET A 36 8.21 1.28 -13.41
N TRP A 37 8.20 0.34 -14.37
CA TRP A 37 7.27 0.39 -15.49
C TRP A 37 6.02 -0.43 -15.16
N VAL A 38 4.86 0.22 -15.25
CA VAL A 38 3.54 -0.38 -15.13
C VAL A 38 2.92 -0.26 -16.52
N GLN A 39 3.02 -1.30 -17.33
CA GLN A 39 2.70 -1.25 -18.76
C GLN A 39 3.53 -0.15 -19.48
N GLU A 40 2.88 0.86 -20.06
CA GLU A 40 3.54 1.99 -20.77
C GLU A 40 3.75 3.23 -19.88
N VAL A 41 3.46 3.13 -18.58
CA VAL A 41 3.55 4.23 -17.62
C VAL A 41 4.70 3.98 -16.65
N LYS A 42 5.57 4.98 -16.47
CA LYS A 42 6.66 4.93 -15.49
C LYS A 42 6.17 5.46 -14.14
N ALA A 43 6.30 4.69 -13.09
CA ALA A 43 6.13 5.10 -11.70
C ALA A 43 7.45 5.68 -11.19
N CYS A 44 7.45 6.93 -10.75
CA CYS A 44 8.58 7.62 -10.16
C CYS A 44 8.35 7.80 -8.66
N PHE A 45 9.29 7.33 -7.84
CA PHE A 45 9.27 7.45 -6.39
C PHE A 45 10.25 8.52 -5.98
N LEU A 46 9.77 9.64 -5.49
CA LEU A 46 10.59 10.83 -5.27
C LEU A 46 10.42 11.35 -3.85
N TYR A 47 11.52 11.79 -3.24
CA TYR A 47 11.44 12.57 -2.01
C TYR A 47 10.83 13.92 -2.33
N THR A 48 9.83 14.31 -1.55
CA THR A 48 9.13 15.58 -1.67
C THR A 48 9.24 16.36 -0.37
N GLU A 49 9.38 17.68 -0.50
CA GLU A 49 9.26 18.56 0.67
C GLU A 49 7.82 18.49 1.16
N THR A 50 7.63 18.11 2.41
CA THR A 50 6.35 18.30 3.08
C THR A 50 6.11 19.80 3.26
N ASP A 51 4.90 20.25 2.98
CA ASP A 51 4.53 21.67 3.09
C ASP A 51 4.63 22.12 4.56
N THR A 52 5.83 22.59 4.93
CA THR A 52 6.21 23.00 6.29
C THR A 52 5.67 24.37 6.67
N GLN A 53 4.70 24.92 5.95
CA GLN A 53 4.08 26.20 6.32
C GLN A 53 3.43 26.19 7.71
N GLN A 54 3.25 25.02 8.31
CA GLN A 54 2.71 24.87 9.67
C GLN A 54 3.71 24.40 10.75
N MET A 55 4.91 23.99 10.39
CA MET A 55 5.95 23.59 11.36
C MET A 55 7.21 24.42 11.18
N ASN A 56 7.58 25.16 12.23
CA ASN A 56 8.75 26.01 12.32
C ASN A 56 10.01 25.46 11.60
N GLN A 57 10.40 26.07 10.53
CA GLN A 57 11.74 26.30 9.88
C GLN A 57 12.95 25.41 10.23
N LEU A 58 12.84 24.17 10.70
CA LEU A 58 13.98 23.42 11.24
C LEU A 58 14.50 22.28 10.35
N SER A 59 13.87 21.94 9.25
CA SER A 59 14.43 20.93 8.35
C SER A 59 14.17 21.33 6.89
N ARG A 60 15.25 21.48 6.12
CA ARG A 60 15.23 21.68 4.67
C ARG A 60 15.46 20.38 3.90
N GLU A 61 15.35 19.23 4.57
CA GLU A 61 15.49 17.96 3.90
C GLU A 61 14.12 17.45 3.46
N PRO A 62 13.99 16.92 2.23
CA PRO A 62 12.74 16.33 1.76
C PRO A 62 12.49 15.05 2.57
N ASP A 63 11.46 15.06 3.38
CA ASP A 63 11.21 14.05 4.41
C ASP A 63 10.07 13.08 4.02
N GLY A 64 9.21 13.49 3.08
CA GLY A 64 8.11 12.68 2.55
C GLY A 64 8.50 11.97 1.24
N ILE A 65 7.73 10.96 0.88
CA ILE A 65 7.87 10.27 -0.41
C ILE A 65 6.55 10.36 -1.16
N SER A 66 6.64 10.73 -2.44
CA SER A 66 5.50 10.78 -3.35
C SER A 66 5.73 9.89 -4.56
N VAL A 67 4.65 9.33 -5.09
CA VAL A 67 4.65 8.61 -6.35
C VAL A 67 4.09 9.49 -7.44
N TYR A 68 4.85 9.62 -8.52
CA TYR A 68 4.41 10.30 -9.74
C TYR A 68 4.28 9.31 -10.88
N SER A 69 3.26 9.50 -11.68
CA SER A 69 3.04 8.80 -12.94
C SER A 69 3.63 9.62 -14.09
N LEU A 70 4.51 9.02 -14.88
CA LEU A 70 5.00 9.59 -16.13
C LEU A 70 4.46 8.76 -17.29
N SER A 71 3.50 9.31 -18.03
CA SER A 71 2.87 8.66 -19.18
C SER A 71 3.56 9.04 -20.48
N GLY A 72 3.23 8.33 -21.58
CA GLY A 72 3.73 8.61 -22.93
C GLY A 72 3.44 10.03 -23.43
N SER A 73 2.45 10.74 -22.88
CA SER A 73 2.20 12.17 -23.11
C SER A 73 3.27 13.08 -22.47
N LYS A 74 4.25 12.52 -21.79
CA LYS A 74 5.35 13.21 -21.10
C LYS A 74 4.87 14.16 -20.00
N LYS A 75 3.73 13.88 -19.38
CA LYS A 75 3.19 14.64 -18.26
C LYS A 75 3.41 13.88 -16.96
N PHE A 76 4.01 14.53 -15.97
CA PHE A 76 4.04 14.06 -14.61
C PHE A 76 2.69 14.33 -13.93
N THR A 77 2.17 13.32 -13.29
CA THR A 77 0.94 13.42 -12.50
C THR A 77 1.20 12.83 -11.12
N LEU A 78 0.94 13.59 -10.06
CA LEU A 78 1.00 13.07 -8.69
C LEU A 78 -0.05 11.97 -8.53
N VAL A 79 0.38 10.81 -8.04
CA VAL A 79 -0.48 9.64 -7.79
C VAL A 79 -0.85 9.56 -6.32
N TYR A 80 0.16 9.67 -5.46
CA TYR A 80 -0.01 9.50 -4.02
C TYR A 80 1.16 10.10 -3.25
N ASP A 81 0.83 10.76 -2.15
CA ASP A 81 1.78 11.16 -1.12
C ASP A 81 1.68 10.16 0.03
N PHE A 82 2.78 9.48 0.33
CA PHE A 82 2.81 8.55 1.45
C PHE A 82 2.71 9.28 2.79
N PRO A 83 2.15 8.63 3.83
CA PRO A 83 2.09 9.19 5.17
C PRO A 83 3.47 9.61 5.67
N TYR A 84 3.52 10.69 6.45
CA TYR A 84 4.74 11.25 6.99
C TYR A 84 4.59 11.51 8.50
N ALA A 85 5.59 11.18 9.29
CA ALA A 85 5.57 11.30 10.76
C ALA A 85 6.60 12.31 11.32
N GLY A 86 7.22 13.13 10.47
CA GLY A 86 8.29 14.06 10.87
C GLY A 86 9.66 13.39 11.02
N THR A 87 9.84 12.21 10.44
CA THR A 87 11.02 11.36 10.56
C THR A 87 11.38 10.77 9.21
N ARG A 88 12.42 9.95 9.14
CA ARG A 88 12.87 9.33 7.90
C ARG A 88 11.82 8.37 7.32
N ALA A 89 11.55 8.51 6.03
CA ALA A 89 10.70 7.62 5.26
C ALA A 89 11.51 6.86 4.19
N GLU A 90 11.13 5.61 3.91
CA GLU A 90 11.76 4.74 2.92
C GLU A 90 10.71 3.91 2.17
N ILE A 91 11.02 3.58 0.92
CA ILE A 91 10.33 2.49 0.20
C ILE A 91 11.15 1.22 0.45
N ASP A 92 10.60 0.30 1.23
CA ASP A 92 11.28 -0.96 1.53
C ASP A 92 11.23 -1.92 0.34
N ASP A 93 10.12 -1.93 -0.41
CA ASP A 93 9.98 -2.73 -1.64
C ASP A 93 8.87 -2.20 -2.53
N ALA A 94 8.96 -2.50 -3.83
CA ALA A 94 7.91 -2.25 -4.81
C ALA A 94 7.89 -3.40 -5.82
N PHE A 95 6.72 -3.99 -6.07
CA PHE A 95 6.59 -5.21 -6.87
C PHE A 95 5.20 -5.33 -7.48
N PHE A 96 5.08 -6.24 -8.45
CA PHE A 96 3.81 -6.53 -9.11
C PHE A 96 3.17 -7.79 -8.55
N ILE A 97 1.83 -7.72 -8.40
CA ILE A 97 0.98 -8.89 -8.11
C ILE A 97 -0.24 -8.84 -9.05
N SER A 98 -0.57 -9.98 -9.65
CA SER A 98 -1.86 -10.15 -10.33
C SER A 98 -2.94 -10.41 -9.27
N VAL A 99 -3.85 -9.45 -9.12
CA VAL A 99 -4.96 -9.54 -8.15
C VAL A 99 -6.09 -10.39 -8.75
N ASP A 100 -6.38 -10.21 -10.04
CA ASP A 100 -7.29 -11.00 -10.85
C ASP A 100 -6.55 -11.53 -12.08
N GLU A 101 -7.20 -12.37 -12.90
CA GLU A 101 -6.56 -13.01 -14.08
C GLU A 101 -5.97 -12.01 -15.09
N TYR A 102 -6.37 -10.73 -15.04
CA TYR A 102 -6.04 -9.72 -16.06
C TYR A 102 -5.39 -8.44 -15.52
N ASP A 103 -5.40 -8.21 -14.21
CA ASP A 103 -4.95 -6.94 -13.63
C ASP A 103 -3.67 -7.12 -12.79
N GLU A 104 -2.52 -6.86 -13.41
CA GLU A 104 -1.26 -6.71 -12.69
C GLU A 104 -1.21 -5.32 -12.04
N MET A 105 -1.12 -5.29 -10.72
CA MET A 105 -1.07 -4.07 -9.91
C MET A 105 0.30 -3.87 -9.28
N LEU A 106 0.71 -2.63 -9.12
CA LEU A 106 1.91 -2.24 -8.41
C LEU A 106 1.61 -2.10 -6.91
N PHE A 107 2.32 -2.88 -6.09
CA PHE A 107 2.31 -2.78 -4.64
C PHE A 107 3.60 -2.11 -4.17
N VAL A 108 3.49 -1.16 -3.27
CA VAL A 108 4.62 -0.38 -2.74
C VAL A 108 4.57 -0.43 -1.23
N ILE A 109 5.58 -1.05 -0.61
CA ILE A 109 5.74 -1.07 0.84
C ILE A 109 6.55 0.15 1.25
N HIS A 110 5.90 1.04 1.95
CA HIS A 110 6.49 2.25 2.51
C HIS A 110 6.64 2.11 4.01
N ARG A 111 7.76 2.57 4.56
CA ARG A 111 8.07 2.57 5.98
C ARG A 111 8.44 3.97 6.44
N VAL A 112 7.94 4.35 7.61
CA VAL A 112 8.29 5.60 8.31
C VAL A 112 8.81 5.26 9.69
N GLU A 113 10.00 5.74 10.03
CA GLU A 113 10.51 5.66 11.40
C GLU A 113 9.57 6.43 12.33
N THR A 114 9.19 5.85 13.46
CA THR A 114 8.39 6.58 14.44
C THR A 114 9.27 7.54 15.26
N PRO A 115 8.75 8.70 15.64
CA PRO A 115 9.45 9.58 16.58
C PRO A 115 9.80 8.82 17.88
N SER A 116 10.98 9.07 18.44
CA SER A 116 11.44 8.41 19.67
C SER A 116 10.54 8.64 20.89
N SER A 117 9.63 9.60 20.81
CA SER A 117 8.60 9.86 21.84
C SER A 117 7.39 8.95 21.76
N TRP A 118 7.29 8.09 20.74
CA TRP A 118 6.17 7.17 20.54
C TRP A 118 6.51 5.79 21.08
N ASP A 119 6.53 5.65 22.39
CA ASP A 119 6.98 4.42 23.09
C ASP A 119 6.08 3.19 22.84
N ALA A 120 4.84 3.39 22.38
CA ALA A 120 3.85 2.33 22.25
C ALA A 120 3.76 1.71 20.83
N VAL A 121 4.49 2.26 19.85
CA VAL A 121 4.42 1.80 18.46
C VAL A 121 5.80 1.77 17.82
N SER A 122 6.08 0.73 17.03
CA SER A 122 7.28 0.64 16.20
C SER A 122 7.15 1.47 14.92
N ASP A 123 8.13 1.34 14.01
CA ASP A 123 8.03 1.91 12.66
C ASP A 123 6.68 1.63 12.03
N LEU A 124 6.15 2.64 11.34
CA LEU A 124 4.89 2.55 10.64
C LEU A 124 5.11 2.05 9.21
N TYR A 125 4.22 1.20 8.76
CA TYR A 125 4.19 0.66 7.41
C TYR A 125 2.87 1.03 6.74
N ASP A 126 2.93 1.35 5.45
CA ASP A 126 1.78 1.55 4.55
C ASP A 126 2.04 0.78 3.26
N VAL A 127 1.03 0.11 2.71
CA VAL A 127 1.16 -0.56 1.41
C VAL A 127 0.22 0.09 0.42
N GLY A 128 0.79 0.93 -0.45
CA GLY A 128 0.07 1.55 -1.55
C GLY A 128 -0.17 0.55 -2.68
N VAL A 129 -1.43 0.39 -3.09
CA VAL A 129 -1.81 -0.44 -4.26
C VAL A 129 -2.19 0.48 -5.41
N MET A 130 -1.56 0.29 -6.56
CA MET A 130 -1.71 1.18 -7.71
C MET A 130 -2.00 0.40 -8.99
N LYS A 131 -2.86 0.96 -9.84
CA LYS A 131 -3.24 0.39 -11.13
C LYS A 131 -3.28 1.44 -12.23
N ILE A 132 -3.29 1.00 -13.49
CA ILE A 132 -3.48 1.91 -14.62
C ILE A 132 -4.98 2.17 -14.84
N LYS A 133 -5.32 3.44 -14.94
CA LYS A 133 -6.67 3.89 -15.32
C LYS A 133 -6.56 5.06 -16.31
N GLY A 134 -7.08 4.87 -17.52
CA GLY A 134 -7.02 5.92 -18.54
C GLY A 134 -5.60 6.33 -18.96
N GLY A 135 -4.65 5.39 -18.95
CA GLY A 135 -3.25 5.64 -19.34
C GLY A 135 -2.42 6.38 -18.29
N VAL A 136 -2.88 6.47 -17.06
CA VAL A 136 -2.15 7.02 -15.90
C VAL A 136 -2.22 6.06 -14.72
N LEU A 137 -1.19 6.09 -13.89
CA LEU A 137 -1.16 5.33 -12.64
C LEU A 137 -2.07 6.03 -11.61
N VAL A 138 -2.90 5.27 -10.91
CA VAL A 138 -3.76 5.77 -9.85
C VAL A 138 -3.72 4.84 -8.65
N LYS A 139 -3.83 5.39 -7.43
CA LYS A 139 -3.98 4.58 -6.20
C LYS A 139 -5.37 3.94 -6.18
N ASP A 140 -5.43 2.63 -5.93
CA ASP A 140 -6.67 1.94 -5.62
C ASP A 140 -6.96 2.12 -4.12
N GLN A 141 -7.92 2.97 -3.80
CA GLN A 141 -8.24 3.34 -2.42
C GLN A 141 -8.76 2.15 -1.61
N ALA A 142 -9.61 1.32 -2.20
CA ALA A 142 -10.23 0.20 -1.51
C ALA A 142 -9.19 -0.87 -1.17
N LEU A 143 -8.36 -1.27 -2.13
CA LEU A 143 -7.31 -2.27 -1.92
C LEU A 143 -6.20 -1.74 -1.00
N SER A 144 -5.80 -0.46 -1.14
CA SER A 144 -4.81 0.15 -0.24
C SER A 144 -5.30 0.21 1.20
N ARG A 145 -6.61 0.49 1.41
CA ARG A 145 -7.20 0.54 2.76
C ARG A 145 -7.06 -0.80 3.51
N PHE A 146 -7.08 -1.93 2.80
CA PHE A 146 -6.86 -3.24 3.44
C PHE A 146 -5.51 -3.31 4.16
N PHE A 147 -4.49 -2.70 3.59
CA PHE A 147 -3.13 -2.66 4.12
C PHE A 147 -2.84 -1.43 4.99
N ASP A 148 -3.71 -0.51 5.12
CA ASP A 148 -3.60 0.81 5.73
C ASP A 148 -2.44 0.99 6.72
N LEU A 149 -2.10 2.23 7.02
CA LEU A 149 -0.98 2.59 7.90
C LEU A 149 -1.05 1.86 9.25
N GLY A 150 0.02 1.19 9.63
CA GLY A 150 0.10 0.49 10.91
C GLY A 150 1.52 0.12 11.31
N GLY A 151 1.71 -0.16 12.59
CA GLY A 151 2.97 -0.62 13.16
C GLY A 151 2.75 -1.68 14.23
N ASP A 152 3.83 -2.23 14.77
CA ASP A 152 3.73 -3.12 15.93
C ASP A 152 3.35 -2.30 17.17
N LEU A 153 2.46 -2.83 17.96
CA LEU A 153 2.02 -2.20 19.21
C LEU A 153 2.64 -2.89 20.41
N VAL A 154 3.08 -2.07 21.36
CA VAL A 154 3.67 -2.51 22.62
C VAL A 154 2.72 -2.10 23.76
N ASP A 155 2.46 -3.00 24.67
CA ASP A 155 1.67 -2.69 25.86
C ASP A 155 2.49 -1.88 26.89
N PRO A 156 1.87 -1.30 27.93
CA PRO A 156 2.58 -0.54 28.95
C PRO A 156 3.68 -1.32 29.71
N GLN A 157 3.72 -2.65 29.58
CA GLN A 157 4.74 -3.52 30.16
C GLN A 157 5.87 -3.83 29.17
N GLY A 158 5.86 -3.23 27.97
CA GLY A 158 6.86 -3.43 26.93
C GLY A 158 6.70 -4.74 26.14
N LYS A 159 5.57 -5.42 26.25
CA LYS A 159 5.28 -6.64 25.49
C LYS A 159 4.54 -6.33 24.19
N LEU A 160 4.94 -7.01 23.10
CA LEU A 160 4.21 -6.92 21.82
C LEU A 160 2.76 -7.43 22.00
N SER A 161 1.81 -6.52 21.78
CA SER A 161 0.37 -6.79 21.82
C SER A 161 -0.23 -6.99 20.43
N PHE A 162 0.38 -6.40 19.42
CA PHE A 162 0.02 -6.54 18.01
C PHE A 162 1.26 -6.50 17.15
N ILE A 163 1.30 -7.27 16.06
CA ILE A 163 2.35 -7.24 15.04
C ILE A 163 1.68 -6.90 13.72
N TYR A 164 2.08 -5.78 13.10
CA TYR A 164 1.59 -5.40 11.78
C TYR A 164 2.02 -6.44 10.74
N PRO A 165 1.08 -7.03 9.98
CA PRO A 165 1.39 -8.22 9.21
C PRO A 165 2.02 -7.99 7.83
N TYR A 166 2.02 -6.75 7.29
CA TYR A 166 2.31 -6.49 5.87
C TYR A 166 3.63 -5.72 5.67
N LYS A 167 4.74 -6.22 6.24
CA LYS A 167 6.05 -5.56 6.23
C LYS A 167 6.97 -5.99 5.08
N ASP A 168 6.62 -7.03 4.36
CA ASP A 168 7.43 -7.60 3.29
C ASP A 168 6.57 -8.16 2.16
N LYS A 169 7.19 -8.34 0.99
CA LYS A 169 6.54 -8.86 -0.22
C LYS A 169 5.77 -10.15 0.02
N ARG A 170 6.37 -11.12 0.73
CA ARG A 170 5.76 -12.43 0.98
C ARG A 170 4.48 -12.32 1.79
N SER A 171 4.48 -11.47 2.80
CA SER A 171 3.30 -11.23 3.64
C SER A 171 2.18 -10.55 2.85
N VAL A 172 2.51 -9.59 1.99
CA VAL A 172 1.55 -8.95 1.08
C VAL A 172 0.99 -9.95 0.05
N GLU A 173 1.85 -10.76 -0.61
CA GLU A 173 1.41 -11.80 -1.53
C GLU A 173 0.46 -12.82 -0.89
N ASN A 174 0.77 -13.25 0.33
CA ASN A 174 -0.09 -14.16 1.09
C ASN A 174 -1.44 -13.52 1.41
N ALA A 175 -1.43 -12.24 1.79
CA ALA A 175 -2.64 -11.49 2.08
C ALA A 175 -3.54 -11.36 0.84
N VAL A 176 -2.98 -11.01 -0.32
CA VAL A 176 -3.74 -10.88 -1.59
C VAL A 176 -4.40 -12.21 -1.98
N ARG A 177 -3.76 -13.34 -1.72
CA ARG A 177 -4.32 -14.68 -2.00
C ARG A 177 -5.35 -15.12 -0.96
N SER A 178 -5.48 -14.42 0.14
CA SER A 178 -6.38 -14.81 1.23
C SER A 178 -7.86 -14.57 0.88
N PRO A 179 -8.79 -15.37 1.43
CA PRO A 179 -10.21 -15.09 1.32
C PRO A 179 -10.59 -13.70 1.82
N LEU A 180 -9.88 -13.21 2.85
CA LEU A 180 -10.11 -11.91 3.47
C LEU A 180 -9.91 -10.74 2.49
N PHE A 181 -8.83 -10.77 1.68
CA PHE A 181 -8.58 -9.72 0.70
C PHE A 181 -9.68 -9.66 -0.38
N ARG A 182 -10.23 -10.82 -0.76
CA ARG A 182 -11.32 -10.89 -1.74
C ARG A 182 -12.61 -10.21 -1.27
N THR A 183 -12.85 -10.07 0.06
CA THR A 183 -14.03 -9.34 0.56
C THR A 183 -13.95 -7.85 0.27
N VAL A 184 -12.75 -7.28 0.25
CA VAL A 184 -12.55 -5.85 -0.04
C VAL A 184 -12.97 -5.55 -1.49
N SER A 185 -12.72 -6.48 -2.42
CA SER A 185 -13.10 -6.32 -3.83
C SER A 185 -14.55 -6.70 -4.13
N SER A 186 -15.17 -7.58 -3.34
CA SER A 186 -16.50 -8.15 -3.64
C SER A 186 -17.61 -7.80 -2.65
N SER A 187 -17.30 -7.09 -1.55
CA SER A 187 -18.25 -6.74 -0.47
C SER A 187 -19.02 -7.96 0.09
N SER A 188 -18.44 -9.15 0.00
CA SER A 188 -19.05 -10.39 0.49
C SER A 188 -18.65 -10.65 1.94
N LEU A 189 -19.62 -11.01 2.77
CA LEU A 189 -19.36 -11.42 4.17
C LEU A 189 -18.61 -12.75 4.18
N ILE A 190 -17.50 -12.80 4.90
CA ILE A 190 -16.80 -14.06 5.16
C ILE A 190 -17.12 -14.54 6.56
N ARG A 191 -17.33 -15.85 6.69
CA ARG A 191 -17.45 -16.52 7.98
C ARG A 191 -16.11 -17.04 8.45
N GLY A 192 -15.93 -17.00 9.78
CA GLY A 192 -14.74 -17.53 10.40
C GLY A 192 -15.03 -18.06 11.81
N THR A 193 -14.06 -18.80 12.31
CA THR A 193 -14.10 -19.37 13.66
C THR A 193 -12.92 -18.83 14.45
N ILE A 194 -13.16 -18.36 15.65
CA ILE A 194 -12.11 -17.90 16.56
C ILE A 194 -11.23 -19.08 16.98
N ASN A 195 -9.91 -18.94 16.81
CA ASN A 195 -8.93 -20.00 17.08
C ASN A 195 -8.36 -19.97 18.51
N GLU A 196 -8.41 -18.79 19.16
CA GLU A 196 -7.92 -18.56 20.51
C GLU A 196 -8.70 -17.45 21.20
N LYS A 197 -8.58 -17.33 22.55
CA LYS A 197 -9.20 -16.20 23.27
C LYS A 197 -8.65 -14.88 22.74
N THR A 198 -9.53 -14.00 22.27
CA THR A 198 -9.18 -12.69 21.75
C THR A 198 -10.08 -11.59 22.32
N PHE A 199 -9.49 -10.45 22.69
CA PHE A 199 -10.24 -9.30 23.16
C PHE A 199 -10.89 -8.55 21.99
N LEU A 200 -12.01 -7.90 22.28
CA LEU A 200 -12.74 -7.07 21.35
C LEU A 200 -12.35 -5.61 21.56
N TYR A 201 -12.17 -4.89 20.46
CA TYR A 201 -11.82 -3.48 20.43
C TYR A 201 -12.98 -2.67 19.86
N GLY A 202 -13.18 -1.46 20.40
CA GLY A 202 -14.17 -0.51 19.88
C GLY A 202 -13.70 0.16 18.61
N GLY A 203 -14.45 1.16 18.17
CA GLY A 203 -14.17 1.98 16.98
C GLY A 203 -15.14 1.67 15.84
N ASP A 204 -15.45 2.71 15.04
CA ASP A 204 -16.39 2.59 13.92
C ASP A 204 -15.65 2.19 12.63
N ALA A 205 -14.84 3.08 12.07
CA ALA A 205 -14.09 2.84 10.83
C ALA A 205 -12.76 2.11 11.06
N GLU A 206 -12.16 2.30 12.26
CA GLU A 206 -10.86 1.76 12.65
C GLU A 206 -10.92 1.22 14.09
N PRO A 207 -10.05 0.27 14.46
CA PRO A 207 -10.01 -0.26 15.83
C PRO A 207 -9.43 0.77 16.81
N ALA A 208 -10.10 0.95 17.95
CA ALA A 208 -9.54 1.73 19.07
C ALA A 208 -8.51 0.87 19.83
N VAL A 209 -7.33 0.69 19.26
CA VAL A 209 -6.32 -0.28 19.69
C VAL A 209 -5.70 -0.01 21.05
N GLN A 210 -5.77 1.23 21.55
CA GLN A 210 -5.21 1.62 22.84
C GLN A 210 -6.10 1.25 24.03
N ASP A 211 -7.38 0.93 23.77
CA ASP A 211 -8.35 0.65 24.84
C ASP A 211 -9.17 -0.62 24.52
N PRO A 212 -8.60 -1.81 24.80
CA PRO A 212 -9.32 -3.07 24.64
C PRO A 212 -10.54 -3.10 25.56
N SER A 213 -11.68 -3.46 25.03
CA SER A 213 -12.87 -3.64 25.85
C SER A 213 -12.70 -4.83 26.82
N LYS A 214 -13.53 -4.88 27.88
CA LYS A 214 -13.58 -6.05 28.77
C LYS A 214 -14.21 -7.29 28.11
N LYS A 215 -14.74 -7.15 26.89
CA LYS A 215 -15.37 -8.23 26.14
C LYS A 215 -14.30 -9.02 25.39
N TYR A 216 -14.54 -10.29 25.22
CA TYR A 216 -13.67 -11.20 24.47
C TYR A 216 -14.50 -12.29 23.78
N LEU A 217 -13.92 -12.86 22.75
CA LEU A 217 -14.36 -14.11 22.12
C LEU A 217 -13.45 -15.25 22.54
N ILE A 218 -13.96 -16.47 22.50
CA ILE A 218 -13.23 -17.68 22.86
C ILE A 218 -13.09 -18.60 21.64
N LYS A 219 -12.18 -19.54 21.73
CA LYS A 219 -11.98 -20.56 20.69
C LYS A 219 -13.30 -21.29 20.38
N GLY A 220 -13.66 -21.35 19.12
CA GLY A 220 -14.86 -21.97 18.60
C GLY A 220 -16.02 -21.02 18.32
N ASP A 221 -15.96 -19.77 18.82
CA ASP A 221 -16.98 -18.77 18.50
C ASP A 221 -17.04 -18.52 16.99
N GLN A 222 -18.25 -18.50 16.43
CA GLN A 222 -18.49 -18.24 15.01
C GLN A 222 -18.71 -16.74 14.79
N VAL A 223 -18.02 -16.17 13.83
CA VAL A 223 -18.11 -14.75 13.50
C VAL A 223 -18.32 -14.54 12.00
N SER A 224 -18.94 -13.42 11.65
CA SER A 224 -18.94 -12.91 10.27
C SER A 224 -18.04 -11.70 10.21
N VAL A 225 -17.12 -11.66 9.27
CA VAL A 225 -16.22 -10.52 9.06
C VAL A 225 -16.90 -9.53 8.14
N GLU A 226 -17.05 -8.29 8.61
CA GLU A 226 -17.71 -7.19 7.92
C GLU A 226 -16.72 -6.27 7.20
N ASP A 227 -15.51 -6.13 7.77
CA ASP A 227 -14.47 -5.24 7.27
C ASP A 227 -13.08 -5.70 7.71
N SER A 228 -12.04 -5.25 7.01
CA SER A 228 -10.64 -5.52 7.36
C SER A 228 -9.75 -4.35 7.03
N VAL A 229 -8.90 -3.95 7.97
CA VAL A 229 -7.94 -2.87 7.82
C VAL A 229 -6.69 -3.15 8.64
N ALA A 230 -5.50 -2.99 8.06
CA ALA A 230 -4.21 -3.05 8.76
C ALA A 230 -4.00 -4.31 9.64
N GLY A 231 -4.58 -5.47 9.27
CA GLY A 231 -4.51 -6.70 10.07
C GLY A 231 -5.57 -6.84 11.16
N TRP A 232 -6.51 -5.89 11.22
CA TRP A 232 -7.68 -5.92 12.08
C TRP A 232 -8.93 -6.29 11.31
N CYS A 233 -9.79 -7.11 11.91
CA CYS A 233 -11.04 -7.58 11.34
C CYS A 233 -12.22 -7.06 12.17
N LYS A 234 -13.16 -6.34 11.53
CA LYS A 234 -14.44 -6.00 12.13
C LYS A 234 -15.34 -7.20 12.01
N VAL A 235 -15.77 -7.72 13.16
CA VAL A 235 -16.57 -8.93 13.21
C VAL A 235 -17.93 -8.67 13.81
N SER A 236 -18.97 -9.27 13.24
CA SER A 236 -20.26 -9.40 13.89
C SER A 236 -20.39 -10.76 14.54
N TYR A 237 -20.85 -10.74 15.77
CA TYR A 237 -21.07 -11.89 16.61
C TYR A 237 -22.47 -11.83 17.22
N ALA A 238 -23.27 -12.87 16.97
CA ALA A 238 -24.62 -12.97 17.49
C ALA A 238 -24.61 -13.51 18.92
N THR A 239 -25.21 -12.76 19.84
CA THR A 239 -25.53 -13.23 21.19
C THR A 239 -27.02 -13.49 21.31
N ASN A 240 -27.46 -14.15 22.39
CA ASN A 240 -28.89 -14.37 22.63
C ASN A 240 -29.72 -13.07 22.73
N ALA A 241 -29.07 -11.93 23.02
CA ALA A 241 -29.74 -10.64 23.22
C ALA A 241 -29.59 -9.69 22.03
N LYS A 242 -28.45 -9.73 21.34
CA LYS A 242 -28.12 -8.78 20.24
C LYS A 242 -26.93 -9.23 19.45
N THR A 243 -26.79 -8.67 18.26
CA THR A 243 -25.54 -8.73 17.49
C THR A 243 -24.58 -7.64 17.98
N ILE A 244 -23.33 -8.03 18.16
CA ILE A 244 -22.22 -7.13 18.52
C ILE A 244 -21.30 -7.02 17.31
N SER A 245 -20.98 -5.78 16.89
CA SER A 245 -19.97 -5.50 15.86
C SER A 245 -18.78 -4.80 16.51
N MET A 246 -17.60 -5.42 16.49
CA MET A 246 -16.37 -4.93 17.11
C MET A 246 -15.15 -5.48 16.37
N TRP A 247 -13.98 -4.91 16.66
CA TRP A 247 -12.73 -5.31 16.04
C TRP A 247 -12.00 -6.39 16.83
N VAL A 248 -11.33 -7.30 16.09
CA VAL A 248 -10.37 -8.28 16.61
C VAL A 248 -9.15 -8.34 15.70
N GLN A 249 -8.04 -8.85 16.18
CA GLN A 249 -6.90 -9.16 15.31
C GLN A 249 -7.29 -10.27 14.33
N CYS A 250 -7.11 -10.06 13.01
CA CYS A 250 -7.50 -11.05 12.00
C CYS A 250 -6.81 -12.41 12.18
N LYS A 251 -5.59 -12.45 12.75
CA LYS A 251 -4.88 -13.70 13.08
C LYS A 251 -5.62 -14.62 14.04
N SER A 252 -6.56 -14.08 14.82
CA SER A 252 -7.39 -14.87 15.76
C SER A 252 -8.55 -15.57 15.06
N ILE A 253 -8.69 -15.45 13.73
CA ILE A 253 -9.79 -16.02 12.95
C ILE A 253 -9.25 -17.06 11.98
N VAL A 254 -9.85 -18.24 11.95
CA VAL A 254 -9.70 -19.20 10.85
C VAL A 254 -10.89 -19.02 9.93
N PHE A 255 -10.61 -18.61 8.69
CA PHE A 255 -11.64 -18.39 7.69
C PHE A 255 -12.10 -19.72 7.09
N THR A 256 -13.40 -19.90 6.95
CA THR A 256 -13.96 -21.06 6.24
C THR A 256 -14.01 -20.72 4.75
N SER A 257 -13.34 -21.56 3.93
CA SER A 257 -13.51 -21.51 2.47
C SER A 257 -14.95 -21.90 2.16
N ASN A 258 -15.67 -21.02 1.45
CA ASN A 258 -16.94 -21.39 0.85
C ASN A 258 -16.71 -22.24 -0.39
#